data_1e1f079567b32add8a204f85040c5749
#
_entry.id   1e1f079567b32add8a204f85040c5749
#
_cell.length_a   1.000
_cell.length_b   1.000
_cell.length_c   1.000
_cell.angle_alpha   90.00
_cell.angle_beta   90.00
_cell.angle_gamma   90.00
#
_symmetry.space_group_name_H-M   'P 1'
#
loop_
_entity.id
_entity.type
_entity.pdbx_description
1 polymer ?
#
loop_
_entity_poly.entity_id
_entity_poly.type
_entity_poly.pdbx_seq_one_letter_code
_entity_poly.pdbx_strand_id
1 'polypeptide(L)'
;MIKYEFNRNEFEWAEEFYDIIQKKMNLPDWFGKNPPALWDMLTGYIETPCEITLIGFDKKENAYNRKVLGYILERFQDAEKEYPDEFKIIMK
;
A
#
# COMPACT_ATOMS: atom_id res chain seq x y z
N MET A 1 1.24 13.81 -12.05
CA MET A 1 0.77 12.93 -10.98
C MET A 1 1.75 11.79 -10.78
N ILE A 2 2.11 11.52 -9.55
CA ILE A 2 3.01 10.42 -9.21
C ILE A 2 2.22 9.11 -9.24
N LYS A 3 2.78 8.08 -9.84
CA LYS A 3 2.12 6.78 -9.97
C LYS A 3 2.97 5.68 -9.36
N TYR A 4 2.32 4.84 -8.55
CA TYR A 4 2.93 3.64 -7.98
C TYR A 4 2.13 2.44 -8.43
N GLU A 5 2.83 1.36 -8.76
CA GLU A 5 2.20 0.12 -9.18
C GLU A 5 2.76 -1.03 -8.36
N PHE A 6 1.86 -1.81 -7.76
CA PHE A 6 2.22 -2.99 -6.97
C PHE A 6 1.52 -4.21 -7.56
N ASN A 7 2.27 -5.28 -7.73
CA ASN A 7 1.75 -6.53 -8.25
C ASN A 7 1.86 -7.59 -7.16
N ARG A 8 0.77 -8.32 -6.91
CA ARG A 8 0.73 -9.36 -5.88
C ARG A 8 1.82 -10.43 -6.06
N ASN A 9 2.25 -10.69 -7.28
CA ASN A 9 3.26 -11.70 -7.53
C ASN A 9 4.69 -11.24 -7.24
N GLU A 10 4.90 -10.02 -6.77
CA GLU A 10 6.23 -9.53 -6.39
C GLU A 10 6.71 -10.07 -5.04
N PHE A 11 5.84 -10.72 -4.29
CA PHE A 11 6.17 -11.25 -2.97
C PHE A 11 5.37 -12.53 -2.68
N GLU A 12 5.85 -13.31 -1.72
CA GLU A 12 5.17 -14.53 -1.28
C GLU A 12 4.41 -14.30 0.02
N TRP A 13 5.10 -13.81 1.06
CA TRP A 13 4.51 -13.54 2.36
C TRP A 13 4.08 -12.08 2.48
N ALA A 14 2.92 -11.88 3.06
CA ALA A 14 2.30 -10.55 3.08
C ALA A 14 3.16 -9.46 3.72
N GLU A 15 3.96 -9.79 4.74
CA GLU A 15 4.82 -8.80 5.38
C GLU A 15 5.92 -8.28 4.46
N GLU A 16 6.28 -9.05 3.44
CA GLU A 16 7.26 -8.60 2.44
C GLU A 16 6.73 -7.43 1.61
N PHE A 17 5.41 -7.28 1.56
CA PHE A 17 4.80 -6.15 0.85
C PHE A 17 5.23 -4.81 1.44
N TYR A 18 5.43 -4.74 2.76
CA TYR A 18 5.94 -3.52 3.38
C TYR A 18 7.31 -3.12 2.84
N ASP A 19 8.18 -4.11 2.58
CA ASP A 19 9.51 -3.84 2.02
C ASP A 19 9.40 -3.28 0.60
N ILE A 20 8.47 -3.82 -0.19
CA ILE A 20 8.24 -3.36 -1.55
C ILE A 20 7.65 -1.96 -1.55
N ILE A 21 6.71 -1.68 -0.66
CA ILE A 21 6.13 -0.35 -0.49
C ILE A 21 7.23 0.65 -0.12
N GLN A 22 8.07 0.30 0.84
CA GLN A 22 9.16 1.16 1.26
C GLN A 22 10.08 1.50 0.10
N LYS A 23 10.44 0.51 -0.69
CA LYS A 23 11.34 0.69 -1.83
C LYS A 23 10.70 1.54 -2.93
N LYS A 24 9.50 1.19 -3.35
CA LYS A 24 8.84 1.87 -4.48
C LYS A 24 8.40 3.29 -4.14
N MET A 25 8.00 3.53 -2.90
CA MET A 25 7.59 4.85 -2.45
C MET A 25 8.75 5.66 -1.87
N ASN A 26 9.95 5.07 -1.86
CA ASN A 26 11.14 5.72 -1.33
C ASN A 26 10.95 6.20 0.11
N LEU A 27 10.38 5.33 0.95
CA LEU A 27 10.15 5.65 2.35
C LEU A 27 11.45 5.57 3.15
N PRO A 28 11.53 6.28 4.28
CA PRO A 28 12.76 6.30 5.07
C PRO A 28 13.03 4.95 5.75
N ASP A 29 14.29 4.73 6.13
CA ASP A 29 14.70 3.47 6.78
C ASP A 29 13.97 3.22 8.09
N TRP A 30 13.51 4.27 8.75
CA TRP A 30 12.78 4.16 10.02
C TRP A 30 11.29 3.87 9.84
N PHE A 31 10.83 3.62 8.62
CA PHE A 31 9.44 3.22 8.38
C PHE A 31 9.09 1.96 9.20
N GLY A 32 8.05 2.05 10.02
CA GLY A 32 7.73 1.04 11.02
C GLY A 32 7.09 -0.26 10.52
N LYS A 33 6.76 -0.36 9.23
CA LYS A 33 6.21 -1.57 8.59
C LYS A 33 5.01 -2.17 9.33
N ASN A 34 4.05 -1.33 9.63
CA ASN A 34 2.78 -1.72 10.22
C ASN A 34 1.69 -0.77 9.72
N PRO A 35 0.40 -1.09 9.92
CA PRO A 35 -0.68 -0.25 9.38
C PRO A 35 -0.65 1.20 9.84
N PRO A 36 -0.47 1.53 11.13
CA PRO A 36 -0.36 2.92 11.54
C PRO A 36 0.81 3.66 10.91
N ALA A 37 1.97 3.00 10.80
CA ALA A 37 3.14 3.61 10.18
C ALA A 37 2.91 3.87 8.69
N LEU A 38 2.25 2.93 8.00
CA LEU A 38 1.88 3.13 6.59
C LEU A 38 0.94 4.33 6.44
N TRP A 39 -0.06 4.43 7.31
CA TRP A 39 -0.97 5.57 7.31
C TRP A 39 -0.22 6.90 7.45
N ASP A 40 0.74 6.96 8.37
CA ASP A 40 1.54 8.16 8.59
C ASP A 40 2.36 8.51 7.36
N MET A 41 2.91 7.52 6.66
CA MET A 41 3.65 7.76 5.43
C MET A 41 2.76 8.28 4.31
N LEU A 42 1.58 7.67 4.15
CA LEU A 42 0.64 8.07 3.10
C LEU A 42 0.14 9.51 3.33
N THR A 43 -0.17 9.85 4.56
CA THR A 43 -0.83 11.12 4.85
C THR A 43 0.11 12.23 5.27
N GLY A 44 1.39 11.96 5.52
CA GLY A 44 2.30 12.97 6.01
C GLY A 44 3.70 12.98 5.40
N TYR A 45 4.03 12.03 4.53
CA TYR A 45 5.40 11.92 4.02
C TYR A 45 5.49 11.93 2.49
N ILE A 46 4.68 11.12 1.80
CA ILE A 46 4.80 11.01 0.35
C ILE A 46 4.20 12.23 -0.36
N GLU A 47 4.65 12.47 -1.58
CA GLU A 47 4.07 13.54 -2.40
C GLU A 47 2.70 13.15 -2.93
N THR A 48 1.78 14.08 -2.94
CA THR A 48 0.45 13.93 -3.49
C THR A 48 0.16 15.09 -4.45
N PRO A 49 -0.77 14.95 -5.40
CA PRO A 49 -1.61 13.78 -5.63
C PRO A 49 -0.84 12.61 -6.24
N CYS A 50 -1.27 11.40 -5.91
CA CYS A 50 -0.67 10.19 -6.44
C CYS A 50 -1.74 9.16 -6.80
N GLU A 51 -1.36 8.25 -7.71
CA GLU A 51 -2.20 7.14 -8.13
C GLU A 51 -1.50 5.84 -7.76
N ILE A 52 -2.22 4.96 -7.09
CA ILE A 52 -1.70 3.68 -6.62
C ILE A 52 -2.49 2.56 -7.28
N THR A 53 -1.82 1.76 -8.11
CA THR A 53 -2.43 0.63 -8.81
C THR A 53 -2.02 -0.67 -8.12
N LEU A 54 -3.02 -1.48 -7.78
CA LEU A 54 -2.84 -2.74 -7.07
C LEU A 54 -3.33 -3.87 -7.98
N ILE A 55 -2.40 -4.71 -8.44
CA ILE A 55 -2.67 -5.73 -9.45
C ILE A 55 -2.63 -7.13 -8.82
N GLY A 56 -3.69 -7.91 -9.03
CA GLY A 56 -3.72 -9.31 -8.62
C GLY A 56 -3.99 -9.53 -7.13
N PHE A 57 -4.45 -8.52 -6.41
CA PHE A 57 -4.73 -8.64 -4.98
C PHE A 57 -6.10 -9.27 -4.69
N ASP A 58 -6.83 -9.65 -5.74
CA ASP A 58 -8.10 -10.38 -5.61
C ASP A 58 -7.91 -11.89 -5.57
N LYS A 59 -6.67 -12.37 -5.68
CA LYS A 59 -6.41 -13.82 -5.66
C LYS A 59 -6.71 -14.40 -4.27
N LYS A 60 -6.99 -15.71 -4.25
CA LYS A 60 -7.24 -16.41 -3.00
C LYS A 60 -5.94 -16.54 -2.20
N GLU A 61 -6.00 -16.11 -0.95
CA GLU A 61 -4.84 -16.10 -0.05
C GLU A 61 -5.01 -17.11 1.07
N ASN A 62 -3.88 -17.57 1.65
CA ASN A 62 -3.95 -18.30 2.90
C ASN A 62 -4.41 -17.34 4.02
N ALA A 63 -4.79 -17.89 5.18
CA ALA A 63 -5.37 -17.09 6.26
C ALA A 63 -4.44 -15.97 6.75
N TYR A 64 -3.14 -16.27 6.85
CA TYR A 64 -2.15 -15.28 7.31
C TYR A 64 -2.02 -14.12 6.32
N ASN A 65 -1.78 -14.44 5.05
CA ASN A 65 -1.62 -13.40 4.03
C ASN A 65 -2.90 -12.57 3.86
N ARG A 66 -4.06 -13.23 3.91
CA ARG A 66 -5.34 -12.52 3.80
C ARG A 66 -5.50 -11.49 4.89
N LYS A 67 -5.13 -11.84 6.13
CA LYS A 67 -5.24 -10.95 7.26
C LYS A 67 -4.29 -9.76 7.13
N VAL A 68 -3.02 -10.02 6.86
CA VAL A 68 -2.00 -8.97 6.78
C VAL A 68 -2.25 -8.06 5.57
N LEU A 69 -2.52 -8.63 4.41
CA LEU A 69 -2.84 -7.85 3.21
C LEU A 69 -4.10 -7.02 3.40
N GLY A 70 -5.09 -7.56 4.10
CA GLY A 70 -6.31 -6.82 4.40
C GLY A 70 -6.02 -5.52 5.15
N TYR A 71 -5.15 -5.55 6.14
CA TYR A 71 -4.77 -4.35 6.88
C TYR A 71 -4.05 -3.33 6.00
N ILE A 72 -3.17 -3.80 5.11
CA ILE A 72 -2.42 -2.92 4.22
C ILE A 72 -3.34 -2.28 3.18
N LEU A 73 -4.15 -3.10 2.51
CA LEU A 73 -5.07 -2.61 1.47
C LEU A 73 -6.10 -1.65 2.04
N GLU A 74 -6.54 -1.90 3.27
CA GLU A 74 -7.48 -1.01 3.94
C GLU A 74 -6.89 0.39 4.15
N ARG A 75 -5.59 0.48 4.47
CA ARG A 75 -4.94 1.80 4.62
C ARG A 75 -4.92 2.56 3.30
N PHE A 76 -4.64 1.89 2.18
CA PHE A 76 -4.70 2.55 0.88
C PHE A 76 -6.12 3.03 0.56
N GLN A 77 -7.11 2.19 0.81
CA GLN A 77 -8.50 2.54 0.54
C GLN A 77 -8.98 3.67 1.44
N ASP A 78 -8.59 3.66 2.71
CA ASP A 78 -8.92 4.73 3.65
C ASP A 78 -8.31 6.07 3.22
N ALA A 79 -7.10 6.04 2.66
CA ALA A 79 -6.46 7.26 2.17
C ALA A 79 -7.27 7.90 1.05
N GLU A 80 -7.74 7.10 0.09
CA GLU A 80 -8.59 7.61 -0.99
C GLU A 80 -9.93 8.11 -0.46
N LYS A 81 -10.52 7.38 0.48
CA LYS A 81 -11.82 7.74 1.04
C LYS A 81 -11.75 9.07 1.78
N GLU A 82 -10.68 9.28 2.54
CA GLU A 82 -10.52 10.49 3.37
C GLU A 82 -9.97 11.67 2.58
N TYR A 83 -9.09 11.40 1.61
CA TYR A 83 -8.45 12.43 0.80
C TYR A 83 -8.59 12.12 -0.70
N PRO A 84 -9.82 12.14 -1.23
CA PRO A 84 -10.08 11.71 -2.62
C PRO A 84 -9.40 12.57 -3.68
N ASP A 85 -9.05 13.81 -3.36
CA ASP A 85 -8.34 14.69 -4.29
C ASP A 85 -6.83 14.40 -4.31
N GLU A 86 -6.33 13.66 -3.34
CA GLU A 86 -4.90 13.38 -3.21
C GLU A 86 -4.54 11.94 -3.54
N PHE A 87 -5.48 11.00 -3.40
CA PHE A 87 -5.22 9.59 -3.64
C PHE A 87 -6.22 8.99 -4.61
N LYS A 88 -5.71 8.29 -5.62
CA LYS A 88 -6.52 7.49 -6.50
C LYS A 88 -6.02 6.04 -6.40
N ILE A 89 -6.90 5.14 -5.99
CA ILE A 89 -6.57 3.72 -5.83
C ILE A 89 -7.25 2.94 -6.95
N ILE A 90 -6.46 2.18 -7.70
CA ILE A 90 -6.96 1.38 -8.81
C ILE A 90 -6.70 -0.09 -8.49
N MET A 91 -7.76 -0.89 -8.46
CA MET A 91 -7.66 -2.34 -8.27
C MET A 91 -7.82 -3.02 -9.63
N LYS A 92 -6.85 -3.82 -10.01
CA LYS A 92 -6.88 -4.55 -11.28
C LYS A 92 -6.78 -6.06 -11.12
#